data_4db803778659252f55db0b6032a23c48
#
_entry.id   4db803778659252f55db0b6032a23c48
#
_cell.length_a   1.000
_cell.length_b   1.000
_cell.length_c   1.000
_cell.angle_alpha   90.00
_cell.angle_beta   90.00
_cell.angle_gamma   90.00
#
_symmetry.space_group_name_H-M   'P 1'
#
loop_
_entity.id
_entity.type
_entity.pdbx_description
1 polymer ?
#
loop_
_entity_poly.entity_id
_entity_poly.type
_entity_poly.pdbx_seq_one_letter_code
_entity_poly.pdbx_strand_id
1 'polypeptide(L)'
;MKTVIIASILVFTSALSVSGQNRIGLYELALMQRKSDNLCKTGDYETALKGYQYVLANRLPIQGNRHQDIGVVYNNMGVIHYFSGENQKAKEAFDTALKIILTKGPHHPDVATIRCSLAFVLDAESKYDEASELYEQALKVKLRTFGETHPDVADCQEGMALVKEAKGEGDEAIGLLEKALASRKKRFGENHTDVGACYAGLALVYLNKDNFEKAGTFDEKAKAILSQTKGGYPPNLNPISRLRPKPPEMLRVRSKSLRKP
;
A
#
# COMPACT_ATOMS: atom_id res chain seq x y z
N MET A 1 13.70 27.09 -5.12
CA MET A 1 13.63 25.67 -4.69
C MET A 1 13.62 24.66 -5.84
N LYS A 2 13.06 24.96 -7.02
CA LYS A 2 13.12 24.05 -8.20
C LYS A 2 14.53 23.84 -8.78
N THR A 3 15.39 24.84 -8.70
CA THR A 3 16.75 24.82 -9.28
C THR A 3 17.72 23.89 -8.53
N VAL A 4 17.54 23.70 -7.23
CA VAL A 4 18.41 22.82 -6.42
C VAL A 4 18.10 21.34 -6.65
N ILE A 5 16.84 21.01 -6.97
CA ILE A 5 16.44 19.63 -7.27
C ILE A 5 16.98 19.17 -8.62
N ILE A 6 17.00 20.07 -9.61
CA ILE A 6 17.54 19.80 -10.95
C ILE A 6 19.06 19.58 -10.90
N ALA A 7 19.78 20.35 -10.06
CA ALA A 7 21.21 20.16 -9.86
C ALA A 7 21.55 18.80 -9.22
N SER A 8 20.70 18.31 -8.31
CA SER A 8 20.87 16.97 -7.70
C SER A 8 20.65 15.82 -8.71
N ILE A 9 19.78 16.00 -9.69
CA ILE A 9 19.48 15.00 -10.73
C ILE A 9 20.59 15.00 -11.81
N LEU A 10 21.11 16.17 -12.18
CA LEU A 10 22.21 16.29 -13.16
C LEU A 10 23.54 15.71 -12.67
N VAL A 11 23.81 15.73 -11.36
CA VAL A 11 24.96 15.02 -10.77
C VAL A 11 24.80 13.50 -10.92
N PHE A 12 23.56 13.00 -11.00
CA PHE A 12 23.27 11.58 -11.19
C PHE A 12 23.53 11.06 -12.61
N THR A 13 23.27 11.87 -13.63
CA THR A 13 23.43 11.44 -15.04
C THR A 13 24.86 11.54 -15.53
N SER A 14 25.68 12.45 -14.96
CA SER A 14 27.09 12.58 -15.31
C SER A 14 28.00 11.52 -14.68
N ALA A 15 27.58 10.84 -13.62
CA ALA A 15 28.33 9.74 -13.00
C ALA A 15 28.28 8.43 -13.80
N LEU A 16 27.42 8.33 -14.82
CA LEU A 16 27.30 7.14 -15.67
C LEU A 16 28.39 7.05 -16.76
N SER A 17 29.25 8.04 -16.92
CA SER A 17 30.26 8.07 -18.00
C SER A 17 31.72 8.03 -17.56
N VAL A 18 32.02 7.85 -16.27
CA VAL A 18 33.39 7.77 -15.79
C VAL A 18 33.76 6.33 -15.42
N SER A 19 34.64 5.80 -16.24
CA SER A 19 35.35 4.52 -16.11
C SER A 19 35.67 4.05 -14.67
N GLY A 20 35.16 2.91 -14.30
CA GLY A 20 35.92 1.83 -13.66
C GLY A 20 36.37 1.91 -12.21
N GLN A 21 36.21 3.00 -11.44
CA GLN A 21 36.83 3.09 -10.12
C GLN A 21 36.01 3.64 -8.94
N ASN A 22 34.77 4.08 -9.10
CA ASN A 22 33.93 4.43 -7.95
C ASN A 22 32.75 3.45 -7.81
N ARG A 23 33.02 2.28 -7.21
CA ARG A 23 31.96 1.43 -6.69
C ARG A 23 31.28 2.17 -5.55
N ILE A 24 30.09 2.67 -5.79
CA ILE A 24 29.22 3.19 -4.75
C ILE A 24 29.03 2.12 -3.70
N GLY A 25 29.33 2.44 -2.46
CA GLY A 25 29.23 1.48 -1.35
C GLY A 25 27.78 1.06 -1.08
N LEU A 26 27.57 -0.15 -0.57
CA LEU A 26 26.21 -0.62 -0.20
C LEU A 26 25.49 0.32 0.78
N TYR A 27 26.25 1.05 1.61
CA TYR A 27 25.71 2.04 2.53
C TYR A 27 25.09 3.23 1.77
N GLU A 28 25.76 3.76 0.76
CA GLU A 28 25.24 4.85 -0.06
C GLU A 28 24.00 4.42 -0.85
N LEU A 29 23.97 3.19 -1.35
CA LEU A 29 22.80 2.62 -2.00
C LEU A 29 21.63 2.45 -1.03
N ALA A 30 21.88 2.10 0.24
CA ALA A 30 20.85 2.06 1.26
C ALA A 30 20.28 3.45 1.58
N LEU A 31 21.12 4.48 1.64
CA LEU A 31 20.67 5.87 1.80
C LEU A 31 19.82 6.33 0.62
N MET A 32 20.21 5.97 -0.61
CA MET A 32 19.43 6.27 -1.81
C MET A 32 18.08 5.58 -1.81
N GLN A 33 18.05 4.30 -1.43
CA GLN A 33 16.78 3.58 -1.28
C GLN A 33 15.88 4.27 -0.27
N ARG A 34 16.40 4.61 0.92
CA ARG A 34 15.63 5.34 1.94
C ARG A 34 15.11 6.69 1.45
N LYS A 35 15.90 7.40 0.64
CA LYS A 35 15.44 8.64 0.00
C LYS A 35 14.28 8.37 -0.97
N SER A 36 14.37 7.33 -1.77
CA SER A 36 13.30 6.91 -2.68
C SER A 36 12.04 6.47 -1.92
N ASP A 37 12.19 5.75 -0.79
CA ASP A 37 11.08 5.40 0.11
C ASP A 37 10.35 6.65 0.62
N ASN A 38 11.10 7.69 0.99
CA ASN A 38 10.52 8.95 1.45
C ASN A 38 9.81 9.72 0.32
N LEU A 39 10.38 9.74 -0.88
CA LEU A 39 9.75 10.35 -2.06
C LEU A 39 8.45 9.61 -2.43
N CYS A 40 8.44 8.30 -2.34
CA CYS A 40 7.24 7.50 -2.53
C CYS A 40 6.14 7.89 -1.51
N LYS A 41 6.49 8.09 -0.24
CA LYS A 41 5.55 8.55 0.81
C LYS A 41 4.98 9.94 0.54
N THR A 42 5.72 10.81 -0.11
CA THR A 42 5.27 12.17 -0.45
C THR A 42 4.57 12.26 -1.80
N GLY A 43 4.45 11.12 -2.53
CA GLY A 43 3.78 11.05 -3.83
C GLY A 43 4.64 11.44 -5.03
N ASP A 44 5.92 11.72 -4.85
CA ASP A 44 6.87 11.95 -5.96
C ASP A 44 7.34 10.61 -6.54
N TYR A 45 6.42 9.94 -7.24
CA TYR A 45 6.64 8.61 -7.80
C TYR A 45 7.70 8.58 -8.90
N GLU A 46 7.75 9.62 -9.73
CA GLU A 46 8.71 9.68 -10.83
C GLU A 46 10.15 9.73 -10.30
N THR A 47 10.42 10.61 -9.34
CA THR A 47 11.75 10.72 -8.74
C THR A 47 12.10 9.49 -7.90
N ALA A 48 11.12 8.91 -7.18
CA ALA A 48 11.31 7.70 -6.41
C ALA A 48 11.68 6.52 -7.32
N LEU A 49 10.98 6.35 -8.45
CA LEU A 49 11.24 5.26 -9.40
C LEU A 49 12.64 5.37 -10.00
N LYS A 50 13.08 6.57 -10.40
CA LYS A 50 14.45 6.82 -10.87
C LYS A 50 15.49 6.44 -9.80
N GLY A 51 15.21 6.76 -8.54
CA GLY A 51 16.07 6.40 -7.42
C GLY A 51 16.17 4.87 -7.23
N TYR A 52 15.06 4.16 -7.29
CA TYR A 52 15.08 2.69 -7.20
C TYR A 52 15.77 2.03 -8.39
N GLN A 53 15.57 2.53 -9.62
CA GLN A 53 16.28 2.06 -10.81
C GLN A 53 17.80 2.23 -10.66
N TYR A 54 18.24 3.37 -10.12
CA TYR A 54 19.65 3.60 -9.82
C TYR A 54 20.18 2.62 -8.77
N VAL A 55 19.44 2.43 -7.65
CA VAL A 55 19.80 1.45 -6.62
C VAL A 55 19.90 0.05 -7.20
N LEU A 56 18.95 -0.36 -8.02
CA LEU A 56 18.93 -1.67 -8.67
C LEU A 56 20.14 -1.87 -9.58
N ALA A 57 20.42 -0.90 -10.47
CA ALA A 57 21.54 -0.96 -11.40
C ALA A 57 22.90 -1.11 -10.71
N ASN A 58 23.06 -0.52 -9.52
CA ASN A 58 24.32 -0.57 -8.78
C ASN A 58 24.39 -1.72 -7.76
N ARG A 59 23.27 -2.25 -7.27
CA ARG A 59 23.25 -3.43 -6.38
C ARG A 59 23.41 -4.74 -7.14
N LEU A 60 22.81 -4.87 -8.33
CA LEU A 60 22.87 -6.10 -9.12
C LEU A 60 24.30 -6.63 -9.35
N PRO A 61 25.28 -5.81 -9.75
CA PRO A 61 26.66 -6.26 -9.93
C PRO A 61 27.35 -6.69 -8.63
N ILE A 62 26.90 -6.15 -7.48
CA ILE A 62 27.53 -6.38 -6.17
C ILE A 62 26.92 -7.62 -5.47
N GLN A 63 25.59 -7.70 -5.45
CA GLN A 63 24.85 -8.66 -4.64
C GLN A 63 24.25 -9.82 -5.46
N GLY A 64 24.16 -9.66 -6.79
CA GLY A 64 23.50 -10.61 -7.67
C GLY A 64 21.99 -10.52 -7.64
N ASN A 65 21.34 -11.11 -8.64
CA ASN A 65 19.90 -11.00 -8.89
C ASN A 65 19.01 -11.79 -7.93
N ARG A 66 19.58 -12.56 -7.00
CA ARG A 66 18.84 -13.36 -6.00
C ARG A 66 18.94 -12.80 -4.59
N HIS A 67 19.61 -11.67 -4.41
CA HIS A 67 19.74 -11.06 -3.10
C HIS A 67 18.41 -10.45 -2.66
N GLN A 68 18.05 -10.60 -1.38
CA GLN A 68 16.78 -10.12 -0.83
C GLN A 68 16.56 -8.61 -1.06
N ASP A 69 17.62 -7.80 -0.95
CA ASP A 69 17.50 -6.35 -1.16
C ASP A 69 17.05 -6.01 -2.58
N ILE A 70 17.41 -6.83 -3.57
CA ILE A 70 16.93 -6.70 -4.94
C ILE A 70 15.42 -6.98 -4.99
N GLY A 71 14.94 -8.01 -4.29
CA GLY A 71 13.52 -8.30 -4.17
C GLY A 71 12.73 -7.15 -3.52
N VAL A 72 13.28 -6.54 -2.46
CA VAL A 72 12.67 -5.37 -1.80
C VAL A 72 12.58 -4.19 -2.77
N VAL A 73 13.62 -3.91 -3.54
CA VAL A 73 13.60 -2.83 -4.54
C VAL A 73 12.53 -3.08 -5.60
N TYR A 74 12.41 -4.31 -6.13
CA TYR A 74 11.34 -4.65 -7.08
C TYR A 74 9.95 -4.49 -6.47
N ASN A 75 9.74 -4.92 -5.22
CA ASN A 75 8.46 -4.68 -4.55
C ASN A 75 8.12 -3.18 -4.47
N ASN A 76 9.08 -2.34 -4.09
CA ASN A 76 8.84 -0.91 -3.97
C ASN A 76 8.59 -0.25 -5.34
N MET A 77 9.27 -0.70 -6.40
CA MET A 77 8.98 -0.27 -7.78
C MET A 77 7.57 -0.71 -8.20
N GLY A 78 7.17 -1.94 -7.85
CA GLY A 78 5.82 -2.44 -8.09
C GLY A 78 4.75 -1.58 -7.43
N VAL A 79 4.97 -1.14 -6.20
CA VAL A 79 4.09 -0.21 -5.48
C VAL A 79 3.94 1.11 -6.26
N ILE A 80 5.04 1.68 -6.77
CA ILE A 80 4.98 2.90 -7.58
C ILE A 80 4.17 2.68 -8.86
N HIS A 81 4.47 1.62 -9.62
CA HIS A 81 3.75 1.30 -10.85
C HIS A 81 2.24 1.15 -10.60
N TYR A 82 1.88 0.50 -9.50
CA TYR A 82 0.49 0.36 -9.14
C TYR A 82 -0.18 1.72 -8.86
N PHE A 83 0.46 2.62 -8.10
CA PHE A 83 -0.07 3.97 -7.84
C PHE A 83 -0.09 4.86 -9.07
N SER A 84 0.77 4.59 -10.05
CA SER A 84 0.76 5.24 -11.36
C SER A 84 -0.31 4.66 -12.31
N GLY A 85 -1.10 3.67 -11.88
CA GLY A 85 -2.12 3.01 -12.70
C GLY A 85 -1.56 1.98 -13.68
N GLU A 86 -0.27 1.65 -13.59
CA GLU A 86 0.43 0.72 -14.46
C GLU A 86 0.36 -0.71 -13.90
N ASN A 87 -0.86 -1.27 -13.75
CA ASN A 87 -1.11 -2.55 -13.06
C ASN A 87 -0.27 -3.70 -13.60
N GLN A 88 -0.08 -3.78 -14.91
CA GLN A 88 0.73 -4.84 -15.51
C GLN A 88 2.20 -4.76 -15.09
N LYS A 89 2.81 -3.58 -15.10
CA LYS A 89 4.18 -3.38 -14.63
C LYS A 89 4.30 -3.62 -13.12
N ALA A 90 3.29 -3.25 -12.36
CA ALA A 90 3.24 -3.53 -10.92
C ALA A 90 3.29 -5.03 -10.66
N LYS A 91 2.45 -5.81 -11.36
CA LYS A 91 2.42 -7.26 -11.25
C LYS A 91 3.76 -7.90 -11.61
N GLU A 92 4.37 -7.52 -12.74
CA GLU A 92 5.68 -8.02 -13.17
C GLU A 92 6.77 -7.74 -12.13
N ALA A 93 6.76 -6.56 -11.53
CA ALA A 93 7.70 -6.20 -10.47
C ALA A 93 7.47 -7.02 -9.19
N PHE A 94 6.21 -7.20 -8.77
CA PHE A 94 5.86 -8.02 -7.61
C PHE A 94 6.17 -9.50 -7.83
N ASP A 95 5.90 -10.06 -9.01
CA ASP A 95 6.24 -11.44 -9.36
C ASP A 95 7.76 -11.65 -9.32
N THR A 96 8.54 -10.68 -9.82
CA THR A 96 10.00 -10.71 -9.73
C THR A 96 10.47 -10.66 -8.27
N ALA A 97 9.92 -9.77 -7.47
CA ALA A 97 10.20 -9.67 -6.04
C ALA A 97 9.86 -10.98 -5.31
N LEU A 98 8.67 -11.53 -5.57
CA LEU A 98 8.21 -12.78 -4.96
C LEU A 98 9.16 -13.95 -5.30
N LYS A 99 9.56 -14.10 -6.57
CA LYS A 99 10.50 -15.13 -7.01
C LYS A 99 11.84 -15.04 -6.27
N ILE A 100 12.32 -13.83 -6.04
CA ILE A 100 13.59 -13.61 -5.32
C ILE A 100 13.41 -13.94 -3.84
N ILE A 101 12.38 -13.40 -3.18
CA ILE A 101 12.21 -13.52 -1.73
C ILE A 101 11.77 -14.94 -1.33
N LEU A 102 11.08 -15.68 -2.19
CA LEU A 102 10.73 -17.09 -1.94
C LEU A 102 11.95 -17.98 -1.68
N THR A 103 13.15 -17.58 -2.10
CA THR A 103 14.39 -18.29 -1.74
C THR A 103 14.66 -18.33 -0.24
N LYS A 104 14.03 -17.45 0.55
CA LYS A 104 14.05 -17.44 2.01
C LYS A 104 13.01 -18.36 2.66
N GLY A 105 12.13 -18.91 1.85
CA GLY A 105 11.04 -19.79 2.26
C GLY A 105 9.65 -19.11 2.18
N PRO A 106 8.59 -19.91 2.03
CA PRO A 106 7.23 -19.41 1.78
C PRO A 106 6.60 -18.70 2.98
N HIS A 107 7.19 -18.84 4.17
CA HIS A 107 6.71 -18.23 5.41
C HIS A 107 7.55 -17.02 5.83
N HIS A 108 8.42 -16.51 4.95
CA HIS A 108 9.17 -15.30 5.24
C HIS A 108 8.21 -14.07 5.25
N PRO A 109 8.37 -13.12 6.21
CA PRO A 109 7.49 -11.95 6.30
C PRO A 109 7.42 -11.10 5.03
N ASP A 110 8.53 -10.96 4.31
CA ASP A 110 8.57 -10.22 3.05
C ASP A 110 7.77 -10.92 1.95
N VAL A 111 7.70 -12.27 1.95
CA VAL A 111 6.79 -13.01 1.05
C VAL A 111 5.35 -12.64 1.32
N ALA A 112 4.96 -12.55 2.59
CA ALA A 112 3.62 -12.11 2.97
C ALA A 112 3.35 -10.67 2.54
N THR A 113 4.32 -9.77 2.66
CA THR A 113 4.20 -8.38 2.20
C THR A 113 3.98 -8.31 0.69
N ILE A 114 4.75 -9.05 -0.10
CA ILE A 114 4.59 -9.08 -1.56
C ILE A 114 3.25 -9.71 -1.97
N ARG A 115 2.78 -10.75 -1.25
CA ARG A 115 1.44 -11.31 -1.48
C ARG A 115 0.34 -10.28 -1.25
N CYS A 116 0.43 -9.45 -0.19
CA CYS A 116 -0.50 -8.34 -0.01
C CYS A 116 -0.43 -7.36 -1.20
N SER A 117 0.77 -7.04 -1.69
CA SER A 117 0.94 -6.13 -2.84
C SER A 117 0.32 -6.70 -4.12
N LEU A 118 0.48 -8.00 -4.38
CA LEU A 118 -0.17 -8.70 -5.49
C LEU A 118 -1.69 -8.72 -5.33
N ALA A 119 -2.18 -8.97 -4.11
CA ALA A 119 -3.61 -8.95 -3.82
C ALA A 119 -4.25 -7.58 -4.12
N PHE A 120 -3.54 -6.48 -3.89
CA PHE A 120 -4.00 -5.15 -4.30
C PHE A 120 -4.18 -5.01 -5.81
N VAL A 121 -3.26 -5.55 -6.60
CA VAL A 121 -3.39 -5.52 -8.07
C VAL A 121 -4.58 -6.36 -8.51
N LEU A 122 -4.75 -7.55 -7.93
CA LEU A 122 -5.87 -8.43 -8.25
C LEU A 122 -7.22 -7.82 -7.86
N ASP A 123 -7.30 -7.14 -6.71
CA ASP A 123 -8.49 -6.38 -6.31
C ASP A 123 -8.81 -5.27 -7.33
N ALA A 124 -7.81 -4.52 -7.80
CA ALA A 124 -7.99 -3.51 -8.84
C ALA A 124 -8.45 -4.11 -10.20
N GLU A 125 -8.10 -5.38 -10.45
CA GLU A 125 -8.56 -6.15 -11.61
C GLU A 125 -9.92 -6.85 -11.37
N SER A 126 -10.55 -6.63 -10.20
CA SER A 126 -11.81 -7.29 -9.78
C SER A 126 -11.69 -8.82 -9.63
N LYS A 127 -10.47 -9.34 -9.45
CA LYS A 127 -10.18 -10.75 -9.19
C LYS A 127 -10.22 -11.04 -7.69
N TYR A 128 -11.39 -10.87 -7.10
CA TYR A 128 -11.58 -10.85 -5.65
C TYR A 128 -11.26 -12.17 -4.96
N ASP A 129 -11.54 -13.31 -5.59
CA ASP A 129 -11.25 -14.62 -4.99
C ASP A 129 -9.74 -14.86 -4.90
N GLU A 130 -9.00 -14.58 -5.97
CA GLU A 130 -7.54 -14.68 -5.98
C GLU A 130 -6.90 -13.70 -4.98
N ALA A 131 -7.42 -12.46 -4.90
CA ALA A 131 -6.96 -11.48 -3.94
C ALA A 131 -7.19 -11.93 -2.48
N SER A 132 -8.38 -12.48 -2.20
CA SER A 132 -8.73 -13.01 -0.87
C SER A 132 -7.77 -14.10 -0.44
N GLU A 133 -7.47 -15.08 -1.32
CA GLU A 133 -6.54 -16.15 -1.04
C GLU A 133 -5.12 -15.63 -0.69
N LEU A 134 -4.62 -14.66 -1.45
CA LEU A 134 -3.30 -14.08 -1.16
C LEU A 134 -3.28 -13.33 0.16
N TYR A 135 -4.34 -12.59 0.51
CA TYR A 135 -4.45 -11.93 1.81
C TYR A 135 -4.51 -12.93 2.96
N GLU A 136 -5.27 -14.03 2.83
CA GLU A 136 -5.35 -15.06 3.86
C GLU A 136 -3.98 -15.70 4.12
N GLN A 137 -3.27 -16.07 3.05
CA GLN A 137 -1.91 -16.60 3.15
C GLN A 137 -0.96 -15.60 3.82
N ALA A 138 -1.03 -14.33 3.45
CA ALA A 138 -0.21 -13.27 4.01
C ALA A 138 -0.52 -13.01 5.48
N LEU A 139 -1.80 -12.89 5.82
CA LEU A 139 -2.28 -12.66 7.18
C LEU A 139 -1.84 -13.77 8.13
N LYS A 140 -1.95 -15.03 7.71
CA LYS A 140 -1.49 -16.17 8.51
C LYS A 140 0.01 -16.07 8.86
N VAL A 141 0.85 -15.67 7.91
CA VAL A 141 2.30 -15.50 8.14
C VAL A 141 2.55 -14.30 9.04
N LYS A 142 1.92 -13.15 8.77
CA LYS A 142 2.11 -11.93 9.54
C LYS A 142 1.65 -12.06 10.99
N LEU A 143 0.50 -12.68 11.24
CA LEU A 143 0.00 -12.98 12.59
C LEU A 143 0.98 -13.84 13.39
N ARG A 144 1.53 -14.89 12.76
CA ARG A 144 2.50 -15.77 13.43
C ARG A 144 3.82 -15.06 13.73
N THR A 145 4.25 -14.15 12.85
CA THR A 145 5.57 -13.50 12.95
C THR A 145 5.55 -12.31 13.88
N PHE A 146 4.51 -11.49 13.79
CA PHE A 146 4.46 -10.17 14.42
C PHE A 146 3.41 -10.06 15.55
N GLY A 147 2.45 -10.98 15.60
CA GLY A 147 1.30 -10.90 16.52
C GLY A 147 0.21 -9.93 16.04
N GLU A 148 -0.94 -9.98 16.73
CA GLU A 148 -2.18 -9.30 16.30
C GLU A 148 -2.10 -7.77 16.27
N THR A 149 -1.24 -7.18 17.09
CA THR A 149 -1.16 -5.72 17.27
C THR A 149 -0.12 -5.04 16.38
N HIS A 150 0.49 -5.77 15.44
CA HIS A 150 1.49 -5.21 14.55
C HIS A 150 0.84 -4.42 13.40
N PRO A 151 1.40 -3.25 12.99
CA PRO A 151 0.87 -2.47 11.86
C PRO A 151 0.70 -3.27 10.58
N ASP A 152 1.67 -4.12 10.24
CA ASP A 152 1.62 -4.95 9.03
C ASP A 152 0.46 -5.95 9.03
N VAL A 153 0.00 -6.38 10.21
CA VAL A 153 -1.18 -7.22 10.35
C VAL A 153 -2.42 -6.38 10.09
N ALA A 154 -2.50 -5.18 10.66
CA ALA A 154 -3.60 -4.25 10.45
C ALA A 154 -3.72 -3.85 8.96
N ASP A 155 -2.60 -3.58 8.28
CA ASP A 155 -2.58 -3.26 6.84
C ASP A 155 -3.13 -4.42 5.99
N CYS A 156 -2.77 -5.67 6.34
CA CYS A 156 -3.28 -6.85 5.67
C CYS A 156 -4.78 -7.06 5.94
N GLN A 157 -5.23 -6.82 7.18
CA GLN A 157 -6.66 -6.89 7.55
C GLN A 157 -7.48 -5.85 6.80
N GLU A 158 -6.99 -4.63 6.64
CA GLU A 158 -7.66 -3.60 5.85
C GLU A 158 -7.77 -3.97 4.38
N GLY A 159 -6.66 -4.41 3.75
CA GLY A 159 -6.71 -4.86 2.36
C GLY A 159 -7.71 -6.00 2.15
N MET A 160 -7.72 -6.97 3.06
CA MET A 160 -8.70 -8.08 3.03
C MET A 160 -10.14 -7.58 3.22
N ALA A 161 -10.35 -6.58 4.08
CA ALA A 161 -11.67 -5.99 4.30
C ALA A 161 -12.22 -5.33 3.03
N LEU A 162 -11.38 -4.69 2.20
CA LEU A 162 -11.79 -4.13 0.92
C LEU A 162 -12.30 -5.20 -0.04
N VAL A 163 -11.55 -6.29 -0.13
CA VAL A 163 -11.94 -7.43 -0.98
C VAL A 163 -13.25 -8.04 -0.49
N LYS A 164 -13.40 -8.21 0.83
CA LYS A 164 -14.64 -8.73 1.44
C LYS A 164 -15.83 -7.82 1.17
N GLU A 165 -15.64 -6.51 1.28
CA GLU A 165 -16.66 -5.51 0.93
C GLU A 165 -17.05 -5.60 -0.54
N ALA A 166 -16.08 -5.68 -1.46
CA ALA A 166 -16.32 -5.79 -2.89
C ALA A 166 -17.10 -7.08 -3.27
N LYS A 167 -16.89 -8.16 -2.52
CA LYS A 167 -17.67 -9.42 -2.63
C LYS A 167 -19.08 -9.33 -2.02
N GLY A 168 -19.42 -8.25 -1.31
CA GLY A 168 -20.68 -8.10 -0.59
C GLY A 168 -20.67 -8.75 0.81
N GLU A 169 -19.52 -9.21 1.28
CA GLU A 169 -19.30 -9.84 2.59
C GLU A 169 -19.06 -8.76 3.66
N GLY A 170 -19.95 -7.76 3.76
CA GLY A 170 -19.77 -6.55 4.55
C GLY A 170 -19.59 -6.79 6.06
N ASP A 171 -20.18 -7.86 6.63
CA ASP A 171 -20.00 -8.16 8.05
C ASP A 171 -18.58 -8.66 8.35
N GLU A 172 -18.00 -9.45 7.46
CA GLU A 172 -16.59 -9.85 7.58
C GLU A 172 -15.65 -8.66 7.41
N ALA A 173 -15.96 -7.77 6.47
CA ALA A 173 -15.19 -6.53 6.26
C ALA A 173 -15.20 -5.65 7.52
N ILE A 174 -16.35 -5.49 8.19
CA ILE A 174 -16.46 -4.75 9.45
C ILE A 174 -15.57 -5.40 10.51
N GLY A 175 -15.66 -6.72 10.70
CA GLY A 175 -14.86 -7.42 11.70
C GLY A 175 -13.34 -7.27 11.48
N LEU A 176 -12.89 -7.27 10.24
CA LEU A 176 -11.48 -7.04 9.90
C LEU A 176 -11.05 -5.59 10.18
N LEU A 177 -11.88 -4.60 9.82
CA LEU A 177 -11.61 -3.19 10.09
C LEU A 177 -11.61 -2.87 11.57
N GLU A 178 -12.47 -3.48 12.37
CA GLU A 178 -12.49 -3.31 13.83
C GLU A 178 -11.21 -3.87 14.48
N LYS A 179 -10.72 -5.01 14.02
CA LYS A 179 -9.42 -5.56 14.47
C LYS A 179 -8.26 -4.64 14.11
N ALA A 180 -8.21 -4.15 12.88
CA ALA A 180 -7.20 -3.20 12.43
C ALA A 180 -7.27 -1.89 13.25
N LEU A 181 -8.48 -1.36 13.49
CA LEU A 181 -8.73 -0.17 14.30
C LEU A 181 -8.21 -0.34 15.74
N ALA A 182 -8.56 -1.45 16.39
CA ALA A 182 -8.12 -1.75 17.76
C ALA A 182 -6.59 -1.84 17.86
N SER A 183 -5.96 -2.51 16.90
CA SER A 183 -4.50 -2.61 16.79
C SER A 183 -3.83 -1.24 16.65
N ARG A 184 -4.32 -0.40 15.73
CA ARG A 184 -3.76 0.93 15.47
C ARG A 184 -3.95 1.89 16.61
N LYS A 185 -5.12 1.89 17.26
CA LYS A 185 -5.36 2.67 18.48
C LYS A 185 -4.37 2.32 19.58
N LYS A 186 -4.15 1.02 19.81
CA LYS A 186 -3.20 0.55 20.82
C LYS A 186 -1.77 0.99 20.49
N ARG A 187 -1.40 1.01 19.22
CA ARG A 187 -0.01 1.29 18.79
C ARG A 187 0.28 2.78 18.65
N PHE A 188 -0.64 3.55 18.08
CA PHE A 188 -0.41 4.93 17.65
C PHE A 188 -1.27 5.95 18.42
N GLY A 189 -2.25 5.51 19.20
CA GLY A 189 -3.22 6.38 19.87
C GLY A 189 -4.43 6.74 18.99
N GLU A 190 -5.44 7.34 19.63
CA GLU A 190 -6.76 7.60 19.04
C GLU A 190 -6.72 8.58 17.84
N ASN A 191 -5.77 9.51 17.82
CA ASN A 191 -5.73 10.62 16.86
C ASN A 191 -4.74 10.38 15.70
N HIS A 192 -4.28 9.14 15.51
CA HIS A 192 -3.38 8.83 14.40
C HIS A 192 -4.15 8.74 13.07
N THR A 193 -3.51 9.17 11.98
CA THR A 193 -4.10 9.11 10.63
C THR A 193 -4.60 7.73 10.25
N ASP A 194 -3.87 6.67 10.60
CA ASP A 194 -4.28 5.30 10.30
C ASP A 194 -5.55 4.89 11.06
N VAL A 195 -5.79 5.45 12.26
CA VAL A 195 -7.05 5.27 13.00
C VAL A 195 -8.18 5.98 12.25
N GLY A 196 -7.94 7.21 11.78
CA GLY A 196 -8.89 7.94 10.93
C GLY A 196 -9.25 7.18 9.66
N ALA A 197 -8.29 6.52 9.06
CA ALA A 197 -8.52 5.68 7.89
C ALA A 197 -9.39 4.45 8.17
N CYS A 198 -9.16 3.74 9.28
CA CYS A 198 -10.04 2.64 9.69
C CYS A 198 -11.48 3.12 9.88
N TYR A 199 -11.68 4.30 10.47
CA TYR A 199 -13.02 4.88 10.60
C TYR A 199 -13.65 5.20 9.24
N ALA A 200 -12.88 5.74 8.29
CA ALA A 200 -13.38 5.98 6.93
C ALA A 200 -13.79 4.67 6.23
N GLY A 201 -13.01 3.61 6.42
CA GLY A 201 -13.35 2.28 5.92
C GLY A 201 -14.66 1.75 6.51
N LEU A 202 -14.81 1.82 7.83
CA LEU A 202 -16.05 1.43 8.50
C LEU A 202 -17.25 2.26 8.02
N ALA A 203 -17.09 3.58 7.88
CA ALA A 203 -18.14 4.45 7.36
C ALA A 203 -18.61 3.98 5.98
N LEU A 204 -17.69 3.64 5.09
CA LEU A 204 -18.06 3.20 3.75
C LEU A 204 -18.76 1.83 3.76
N VAL A 205 -18.26 0.85 4.52
CA VAL A 205 -18.91 -0.46 4.61
C VAL A 205 -20.32 -0.32 5.16
N TYR A 206 -20.53 0.50 6.21
CA TYR A 206 -21.86 0.76 6.74
C TYR A 206 -22.76 1.51 5.76
N LEU A 207 -22.20 2.45 4.97
CA LEU A 207 -22.94 3.14 3.90
C LEU A 207 -23.42 2.14 2.84
N ASN A 208 -22.57 1.20 2.41
CA ASN A 208 -22.93 0.16 1.45
C ASN A 208 -23.95 -0.86 1.99
N LYS A 209 -24.06 -0.98 3.33
CA LYS A 209 -25.09 -1.76 4.02
C LYS A 209 -26.38 -0.96 4.31
N ASP A 210 -26.51 0.25 3.78
CA ASP A 210 -27.63 1.17 4.01
C ASP A 210 -27.82 1.56 5.50
N ASN A 211 -26.79 1.40 6.34
CA ASN A 211 -26.79 1.85 7.73
C ASN A 211 -26.22 3.26 7.85
N PHE A 212 -27.04 4.24 7.48
CA PHE A 212 -26.64 5.65 7.41
C PHE A 212 -26.25 6.26 8.76
N GLU A 213 -26.84 5.80 9.85
CA GLU A 213 -26.53 6.28 11.20
C GLU A 213 -25.10 5.94 11.60
N LYS A 214 -24.74 4.66 11.51
CA LYS A 214 -23.36 4.23 11.80
C LYS A 214 -22.36 4.79 10.81
N ALA A 215 -22.72 4.85 9.52
CA ALA A 215 -21.88 5.44 8.49
C ALA A 215 -21.55 6.90 8.83
N GLY A 216 -22.55 7.71 9.21
CA GLY A 216 -22.35 9.10 9.63
C GLY A 216 -21.47 9.22 10.87
N THR A 217 -21.72 8.40 11.88
CA THR A 217 -20.91 8.39 13.12
C THR A 217 -19.42 8.11 12.84
N PHE A 218 -19.12 7.13 12.00
CA PHE A 218 -17.73 6.80 11.66
C PHE A 218 -17.09 7.83 10.73
N ASP A 219 -17.85 8.43 9.81
CA ASP A 219 -17.38 9.49 8.92
C ASP A 219 -16.98 10.75 9.71
N GLU A 220 -17.77 11.14 10.70
CA GLU A 220 -17.44 12.26 11.60
C GLU A 220 -16.13 12.00 12.37
N LYS A 221 -15.95 10.79 12.92
CA LYS A 221 -14.69 10.42 13.59
C LYS A 221 -13.50 10.44 12.63
N ALA A 222 -13.67 9.94 11.43
CA ALA A 222 -12.62 9.98 10.39
C ALA A 222 -12.23 11.42 10.06
N LYS A 223 -13.22 12.29 9.79
CA LYS A 223 -13.01 13.71 9.49
C LYS A 223 -12.33 14.46 10.62
N ALA A 224 -12.74 14.23 11.86
CA ALA A 224 -12.13 14.87 13.03
C ALA A 224 -10.64 14.60 13.15
N ILE A 225 -10.20 13.38 12.82
CA ILE A 225 -8.78 12.99 12.84
C ILE A 225 -8.05 13.48 11.59
N LEU A 226 -8.60 13.21 10.40
CA LEU A 226 -7.92 13.46 9.14
C LEU A 226 -7.78 14.95 8.80
N SER A 227 -8.70 15.79 9.28
CA SER A 227 -8.60 17.25 9.11
C SER A 227 -7.41 17.90 9.84
N GLN A 228 -6.88 17.24 10.86
CA GLN A 228 -5.75 17.74 11.64
C GLN A 228 -4.39 17.46 10.98
N THR A 229 -4.37 16.66 9.94
CA THR A 229 -3.13 16.27 9.25
C THR A 229 -2.75 17.28 8.16
N LYS A 230 -1.60 17.96 8.36
CA LYS A 230 -1.02 18.84 7.33
C LYS A 230 -0.58 17.99 6.13
N GLY A 231 -1.31 18.10 5.01
CA GLY A 231 -0.92 17.43 3.76
C GLY A 231 -1.92 16.39 3.25
N GLY A 232 -3.01 16.16 3.95
CA GLY A 232 -3.97 15.13 3.59
C GLY A 232 -3.40 13.72 3.86
N TYR A 233 -4.22 12.73 3.67
CA TYR A 233 -3.81 11.33 3.75
C TYR A 233 -2.86 11.04 2.58
N PRO A 234 -1.63 10.52 2.82
CA PRO A 234 -0.80 10.13 1.68
C PRO A 234 -1.56 9.07 0.89
N PRO A 235 -1.87 9.32 -0.39
CA PRO A 235 -2.71 8.43 -1.19
C PRO A 235 -2.13 7.02 -1.35
N ASN A 236 -0.93 6.80 -0.84
CA ASN A 236 -0.04 5.71 -1.22
C ASN A 236 0.06 4.57 -0.25
N LEU A 237 -0.41 4.72 0.97
CA LEU A 237 -0.11 3.74 2.02
C LEU A 237 -1.35 3.11 2.63
N ASN A 238 -2.54 3.58 2.27
CA ASN A 238 -3.75 2.99 2.80
C ASN A 238 -4.66 2.47 1.70
N PRO A 239 -4.97 1.18 1.73
CA PRO A 239 -6.00 0.58 0.87
C PRO A 239 -7.33 1.34 0.89
N ILE A 240 -7.70 1.91 2.04
CA ILE A 240 -8.97 2.61 2.24
C ILE A 240 -9.08 3.92 1.45
N SER A 241 -7.98 4.59 1.11
CA SER A 241 -8.02 5.75 0.21
C SER A 241 -8.59 5.41 -1.19
N ARG A 242 -8.76 4.13 -1.48
CA ARG A 242 -9.32 3.58 -2.72
C ARG A 242 -10.76 3.15 -2.62
N LEU A 243 -11.33 3.12 -1.43
CA LEU A 243 -12.76 2.90 -1.28
C LEU A 243 -13.46 4.03 -2.05
N ARG A 244 -13.67 3.80 -3.36
CA ARG A 244 -14.52 4.67 -4.16
C ARG A 244 -15.94 4.43 -3.72
N PRO A 245 -16.68 5.47 -3.31
CA PRO A 245 -18.12 5.33 -3.21
C PRO A 245 -18.62 4.80 -4.55
N LYS A 246 -19.53 3.83 -4.52
CA LYS A 246 -20.18 3.35 -5.75
C LYS A 246 -20.59 4.54 -6.60
N PRO A 247 -20.39 4.50 -7.94
CA PRO A 247 -20.66 5.66 -8.80
C PRO A 247 -22.01 6.28 -8.49
N PRO A 248 -22.15 7.60 -8.54
CA PRO A 248 -23.40 8.29 -8.17
C PRO A 248 -24.63 7.81 -8.93
N GLU A 249 -24.49 7.09 -10.03
CA GLU A 249 -25.58 6.44 -10.76
C GLU A 249 -26.26 5.32 -9.98
N MET A 250 -25.54 4.57 -9.16
CA MET A 250 -26.16 3.56 -8.27
C MET A 250 -26.90 4.20 -7.10
N LEU A 251 -26.45 5.35 -6.62
CA LEU A 251 -27.16 6.13 -5.62
C LEU A 251 -28.44 6.79 -6.17
N ARG A 252 -28.47 7.14 -7.47
CA ARG A 252 -29.66 7.70 -8.13
C ARG A 252 -30.77 6.67 -8.33
N VAL A 253 -30.45 5.42 -8.57
CA VAL A 253 -31.46 4.36 -8.72
C VAL A 253 -32.15 4.08 -7.37
N ARG A 254 -31.39 4.06 -6.27
CA ARG A 254 -31.96 3.83 -4.92
C ARG A 254 -32.75 5.02 -4.39
N SER A 255 -32.34 6.26 -4.68
CA SER A 255 -33.10 7.44 -4.26
C SER A 255 -34.48 7.56 -4.94
N LYS A 256 -34.67 6.93 -6.09
CA LYS A 256 -35.99 6.85 -6.76
C LYS A 256 -36.90 5.76 -6.15
N SER A 257 -36.34 4.72 -5.54
CA SER A 257 -37.17 3.68 -4.88
C SER A 257 -37.69 4.11 -3.50
N LEU A 258 -37.07 5.10 -2.88
CA LEU A 258 -37.51 5.68 -1.59
C LEU A 258 -38.54 6.81 -1.74
N ARG A 259 -38.93 7.18 -2.98
CA ARG A 259 -40.00 8.14 -3.26
C ARG A 259 -41.20 7.42 -3.88
N LYS A 260 -41.81 6.49 -3.18
CA LYS A 260 -43.19 6.07 -3.42
C LYS A 260 -43.99 6.35 -2.16
N PRO A 261 -45.19 6.99 -2.37
CA PRO A 261 -46.05 7.45 -1.28
C PRO A 261 -46.61 6.30 -0.45
#